data_d1c5566081f4d755253354744fe2c026
#
_entry.id   d1c5566081f4d755253354744fe2c026
#
_cell.length_a   1.000
_cell.length_b   1.000
_cell.length_c   1.000
_cell.angle_alpha   90.00
_cell.angle_beta   90.00
_cell.angle_gamma   90.00
#
_symmetry.space_group_name_H-M   'P 1'
#
loop_
_entity.id
_entity.type
_entity.pdbx_description
1 polymer ?
#
loop_
_entity_poly.entity_id
_entity_poly.type
_entity_poly.pdbx_seq_one_letter_code
_entity_poly.pdbx_strand_id
1 'polypeptide(L)'
;MSKSVLVAGFTTRHVAVSAAKAGYDVYAVDHFCDADLTAVVKDHMAFDELDELPFAIEEMFARHNPDFVVTTSGAELLEVPKRLGTSPSAAKRFMDKGETQKFFEEIGIPVPKELGKGQYPAMAKTLSGAGGWRNAVVRSDEELAAWHEFVQFEPYMLQEFVEGTPASVCCLATGGKAVALCTNMQILRGGDFCPYAFSGSMTPCPHPMASRMAEIAEKIAAESGCVGCMGIDFVLTDSEAYAIEINPRFQGTLETVESALG
;
A
#
# COMPACT_ATOMS: atom_id res chain seq x y z
N MET A 1 -10.87 -23.91 20.44
CA MET A 1 -10.51 -22.53 20.80
C MET A 1 -10.35 -21.78 19.49
N SER A 2 -10.89 -20.56 19.40
CA SER A 2 -10.62 -19.66 18.28
C SER A 2 -9.13 -19.35 18.22
N LYS A 3 -8.57 -19.21 17.01
CA LYS A 3 -7.21 -18.70 16.85
C LYS A 3 -7.22 -17.20 17.12
N SER A 4 -6.10 -16.69 17.59
CA SER A 4 -5.92 -15.27 17.91
C SER A 4 -4.92 -14.58 16.97
N VAL A 5 -5.17 -13.32 16.68
CA VAL A 5 -4.32 -12.49 15.81
C VAL A 5 -4.13 -11.10 16.39
N LEU A 6 -2.89 -10.63 16.38
CA LEU A 6 -2.54 -9.24 16.61
C LEU A 6 -2.39 -8.55 15.25
N VAL A 7 -3.18 -7.53 14.99
CA VAL A 7 -3.05 -6.68 13.80
C VAL A 7 -2.37 -5.37 14.21
N ALA A 8 -1.27 -5.02 13.58
CA ALA A 8 -0.45 -3.90 14.01
C ALA A 8 0.03 -3.02 12.83
N GLY A 9 -0.06 -1.70 13.00
CA GLY A 9 0.38 -0.70 12.05
C GLY A 9 -0.33 0.63 12.19
N PHE A 10 -0.10 1.56 11.28
CA PHE A 10 -0.67 2.91 11.34
C PHE A 10 -2.21 2.90 11.26
N THR A 11 -2.80 2.01 10.44
CA THR A 11 -4.25 1.77 10.38
C THR A 11 -4.51 0.27 10.23
N THR A 12 -5.28 -0.30 11.16
CA THR A 12 -5.50 -1.75 11.27
C THR A 12 -6.97 -2.14 11.14
N ARG A 13 -7.90 -1.19 11.25
CA ARG A 13 -9.34 -1.42 11.32
C ARG A 13 -9.86 -2.37 10.25
N HIS A 14 -9.51 -2.15 8.99
CA HIS A 14 -9.97 -2.96 7.85
C HIS A 14 -9.58 -4.44 7.98
N VAL A 15 -8.37 -4.75 8.47
CA VAL A 15 -7.90 -6.12 8.70
C VAL A 15 -8.51 -6.70 9.98
N ALA A 16 -8.60 -5.90 11.05
CA ALA A 16 -9.15 -6.33 12.33
C ALA A 16 -10.64 -6.72 12.21
N VAL A 17 -11.44 -5.91 11.50
CA VAL A 17 -12.85 -6.20 11.23
C VAL A 17 -13.00 -7.48 10.41
N SER A 18 -12.20 -7.65 9.35
CA SER A 18 -12.18 -8.87 8.53
C SER A 18 -11.83 -10.11 9.35
N ALA A 19 -10.76 -10.05 10.16
CA ALA A 19 -10.34 -11.15 11.02
C ALA A 19 -11.41 -11.51 12.08
N ALA A 20 -12.05 -10.51 12.68
CA ALA A 20 -13.14 -10.74 13.65
C ALA A 20 -14.35 -11.42 12.98
N LYS A 21 -14.76 -10.98 11.79
CA LYS A 21 -15.81 -11.66 10.98
C LYS A 21 -15.43 -13.11 10.64
N ALA A 22 -14.15 -13.38 10.42
CA ALA A 22 -13.63 -14.73 10.17
C ALA A 22 -13.55 -15.60 11.45
N GLY A 23 -13.89 -15.08 12.62
CA GLY A 23 -13.96 -15.81 13.88
C GLY A 23 -12.66 -15.85 14.68
N TYR A 24 -11.70 -14.99 14.38
CA TYR A 24 -10.49 -14.83 15.19
C TYR A 24 -10.75 -14.00 16.44
N ASP A 25 -10.04 -14.28 17.53
CA ASP A 25 -9.89 -13.35 18.65
C ASP A 25 -8.84 -12.31 18.25
N VAL A 26 -9.26 -11.06 18.05
CA VAL A 26 -8.43 -10.00 17.47
C VAL A 26 -7.93 -9.05 18.55
N TYR A 27 -6.65 -8.72 18.48
CA TYR A 27 -5.97 -7.65 19.21
C TYR A 27 -5.44 -6.63 18.22
N ALA A 28 -5.34 -5.35 18.58
CA ALA A 28 -4.89 -4.31 17.67
C ALA A 28 -3.86 -3.36 18.28
N VAL A 29 -2.89 -2.96 17.47
CA VAL A 29 -2.04 -1.78 17.71
C VAL A 29 -2.26 -0.84 16.54
N ASP A 30 -2.84 0.34 16.80
CA ASP A 30 -3.38 1.24 15.78
C ASP A 30 -3.21 2.70 16.22
N HIS A 31 -2.89 3.60 15.27
CA HIS A 31 -2.70 5.02 15.60
C HIS A 31 -4.02 5.69 16.02
N PHE A 32 -5.14 5.35 15.36
CA PHE A 32 -6.43 6.03 15.56
C PHE A 32 -7.29 5.41 16.66
N CYS A 33 -7.27 4.09 16.79
CA CYS A 33 -8.12 3.33 17.69
C CYS A 33 -9.60 3.79 17.67
N ASP A 34 -10.15 3.97 16.46
CA ASP A 34 -11.49 4.48 16.26
C ASP A 34 -12.58 3.53 16.80
N ALA A 35 -13.80 4.03 16.92
CA ALA A 35 -14.88 3.33 17.61
C ALA A 35 -15.26 1.98 16.96
N ASP A 36 -15.18 1.86 15.65
CA ASP A 36 -15.50 0.63 14.93
C ASP A 36 -14.38 -0.42 15.06
N LEU A 37 -13.11 -0.01 15.17
CA LEU A 37 -12.03 -0.90 15.54
C LEU A 37 -12.22 -1.44 16.96
N THR A 38 -12.36 -0.53 17.93
CA THR A 38 -12.43 -0.89 19.36
C THR A 38 -13.64 -1.72 19.70
N ALA A 39 -14.74 -1.62 18.93
CA ALA A 39 -15.94 -2.44 19.10
C ALA A 39 -15.75 -3.92 18.72
N VAL A 40 -14.77 -4.26 17.90
CA VAL A 40 -14.59 -5.63 17.37
C VAL A 40 -13.36 -6.37 17.93
N VAL A 41 -12.41 -5.65 18.53
CA VAL A 41 -11.20 -6.25 19.11
C VAL A 41 -11.36 -6.57 20.58
N LYS A 42 -10.59 -7.55 21.08
CA LYS A 42 -10.59 -7.94 22.50
C LYS A 42 -9.78 -6.99 23.36
N ASP A 43 -8.72 -6.42 22.83
CA ASP A 43 -7.86 -5.41 23.46
C ASP A 43 -7.16 -4.61 22.37
N HIS A 44 -6.79 -3.39 22.68
CA HIS A 44 -6.09 -2.50 21.75
C HIS A 44 -5.10 -1.59 22.48
N MET A 45 -4.15 -1.09 21.72
CA MET A 45 -3.18 -0.10 22.17
C MET A 45 -3.00 0.96 21.07
N ALA A 46 -3.17 2.22 21.43
CA ALA A 46 -2.87 3.35 20.57
C ALA A 46 -1.41 3.76 20.69
N PHE A 47 -0.90 4.39 19.64
CA PHE A 47 0.40 5.08 19.63
C PHE A 47 0.27 6.40 18.86
N ASP A 48 1.10 7.37 19.20
CA ASP A 48 1.07 8.69 18.56
C ASP A 48 2.08 8.76 17.40
N GLU A 49 3.33 8.32 17.63
CA GLU A 49 4.39 8.37 16.64
C GLU A 49 4.84 6.97 16.19
N LEU A 50 5.25 6.84 14.91
CA LEU A 50 5.61 5.52 14.34
C LEU A 50 6.80 4.84 15.03
N ASP A 51 7.65 5.58 15.71
CA ASP A 51 8.79 5.02 16.48
C ASP A 51 8.34 4.33 17.78
N GLU A 52 7.13 4.59 18.26
CA GLU A 52 6.50 3.90 19.39
C GLU A 52 5.89 2.53 19.01
N LEU A 53 5.58 2.34 17.71
CA LEU A 53 4.90 1.14 17.20
C LEU A 53 5.61 -0.18 17.56
N PRO A 54 6.95 -0.32 17.47
CA PRO A 54 7.63 -1.55 17.86
C PRO A 54 7.38 -1.92 19.32
N PHE A 55 7.45 -0.95 20.23
CA PHE A 55 7.21 -1.15 21.65
C PHE A 55 5.77 -1.57 21.94
N ALA A 56 4.80 -0.89 21.32
CA ALA A 56 3.39 -1.22 21.47
C ALA A 56 3.07 -2.65 20.98
N ILE A 57 3.71 -3.10 19.89
CA ILE A 57 3.61 -4.48 19.38
C ILE A 57 4.17 -5.48 20.41
N GLU A 58 5.37 -5.21 20.93
CA GLU A 58 6.02 -6.08 21.92
C GLU A 58 5.16 -6.22 23.18
N GLU A 59 4.61 -5.12 23.70
CA GLU A 59 3.75 -5.13 24.88
C GLU A 59 2.47 -5.93 24.66
N MET A 60 1.76 -5.69 23.54
CA MET A 60 0.54 -6.41 23.20
C MET A 60 0.80 -7.90 22.95
N PHE A 61 1.95 -8.21 22.30
CA PHE A 61 2.36 -9.60 22.09
C PHE A 61 2.67 -10.31 23.43
N ALA A 62 3.39 -9.66 24.33
CA ALA A 62 3.70 -10.22 25.65
C ALA A 62 2.44 -10.44 26.51
N ARG A 63 1.48 -9.52 26.40
CA ARG A 63 0.20 -9.56 27.17
C ARG A 63 -0.70 -10.70 26.71
N HIS A 64 -0.80 -10.97 25.41
CA HIS A 64 -1.81 -11.88 24.85
C HIS A 64 -1.25 -13.13 24.18
N ASN A 65 0.04 -13.14 23.83
CA ASN A 65 0.72 -14.23 23.10
C ASN A 65 -0.12 -14.78 21.93
N PRO A 66 -0.52 -13.94 20.96
CA PRO A 66 -1.39 -14.34 19.86
C PRO A 66 -0.78 -15.45 19.01
N ASP A 67 -1.62 -16.19 18.28
CA ASP A 67 -1.16 -17.25 17.38
C ASP A 67 -0.44 -16.67 16.16
N PHE A 68 -0.84 -15.47 15.72
CA PHE A 68 -0.31 -14.77 14.55
C PHE A 68 -0.16 -13.27 14.80
N VAL A 69 0.77 -12.64 14.05
CA VAL A 69 0.88 -11.19 13.95
C VAL A 69 0.76 -10.80 12.47
N VAL A 70 -0.17 -9.92 12.14
CA VAL A 70 -0.34 -9.32 10.81
C VAL A 70 0.07 -7.85 10.89
N THR A 71 0.97 -7.44 10.01
CA THR A 71 1.41 -6.04 9.94
C THR A 71 0.72 -5.31 8.78
N THR A 72 0.39 -4.04 9.01
CA THR A 72 -0.16 -3.12 8.03
C THR A 72 0.81 -1.95 7.78
N SER A 73 0.31 -0.81 7.27
CA SER A 73 1.14 0.35 6.93
C SER A 73 1.99 0.84 8.11
N GLY A 74 3.25 1.14 7.84
CA GLY A 74 4.24 1.59 8.82
C GLY A 74 4.94 0.46 9.59
N ALA A 75 4.46 -0.78 9.49
CA ALA A 75 5.02 -1.95 10.17
C ALA A 75 5.61 -3.00 9.20
N GLU A 76 5.74 -2.67 7.92
CA GLU A 76 6.21 -3.60 6.87
C GLU A 76 7.61 -4.14 7.18
N LEU A 77 8.50 -3.30 7.69
CA LEU A 77 9.90 -3.62 7.96
C LEU A 77 10.18 -4.08 9.40
N LEU A 78 9.19 -4.07 10.29
CA LEU A 78 9.39 -4.49 11.67
C LEU A 78 9.50 -6.01 11.77
N GLU A 79 10.52 -6.48 12.47
CA GLU A 79 10.61 -7.89 12.82
C GLU A 79 9.62 -8.18 13.97
N VAL A 80 8.65 -9.04 13.70
CA VAL A 80 7.62 -9.43 14.68
C VAL A 80 7.53 -10.94 14.78
N PRO A 81 7.30 -11.49 15.99
CA PRO A 81 7.14 -12.94 16.16
C PRO A 81 5.87 -13.44 15.48
N LYS A 82 5.88 -14.69 15.01
CA LYS A 82 4.72 -15.37 14.40
C LYS A 82 4.07 -14.56 13.27
N ARG A 83 4.86 -13.79 12.51
CA ARG A 83 4.38 -12.99 11.37
C ARG A 83 3.60 -13.86 10.38
N LEU A 84 2.43 -13.36 9.97
CA LEU A 84 1.62 -13.89 8.87
C LEU A 84 1.57 -12.86 7.76
N GLY A 85 2.22 -13.13 6.63
CA GLY A 85 2.33 -12.21 5.51
C GLY A 85 3.77 -12.02 5.01
N THR A 86 4.00 -10.98 4.24
CA THR A 86 5.31 -10.67 3.64
C THR A 86 6.36 -10.41 4.72
N SER A 87 7.54 -11.03 4.57
CA SER A 87 8.67 -10.79 5.47
C SER A 87 9.27 -9.38 5.28
N PRO A 88 9.90 -8.79 6.32
CA PRO A 88 10.58 -7.51 6.20
C PRO A 88 11.64 -7.48 5.09
N SER A 89 12.36 -8.58 4.90
CA SER A 89 13.38 -8.71 3.84
C SER A 89 12.78 -8.65 2.44
N ALA A 90 11.62 -9.29 2.21
CA ALA A 90 10.92 -9.23 0.93
C ALA A 90 10.23 -7.86 0.71
N ALA A 91 9.71 -7.23 1.77
CA ALA A 91 9.08 -5.91 1.69
C ALA A 91 10.08 -4.78 1.41
N LYS A 92 11.32 -4.91 1.90
CA LYS A 92 12.33 -3.83 1.92
C LYS A 92 12.55 -3.17 0.55
N ARG A 93 12.61 -3.98 -0.53
CA ARG A 93 12.81 -3.47 -1.90
C ARG A 93 11.72 -2.50 -2.32
N PHE A 94 10.48 -2.76 -1.89
CA PHE A 94 9.30 -2.02 -2.32
C PHE A 94 8.97 -0.80 -1.43
N MET A 95 9.79 -0.52 -0.42
CA MET A 95 9.71 0.72 0.37
C MET A 95 10.41 1.89 -0.33
N ASP A 96 11.20 1.64 -1.36
CA ASP A 96 11.84 2.63 -2.22
C ASP A 96 11.21 2.59 -3.61
N LYS A 97 10.70 3.74 -4.09
CA LYS A 97 10.00 3.82 -5.39
C LYS A 97 10.96 3.64 -6.58
N GLY A 98 12.21 4.06 -6.43
CA GLY A 98 13.22 3.84 -7.47
C GLY A 98 13.59 2.36 -7.61
N GLU A 99 13.74 1.64 -6.50
CA GLU A 99 13.97 0.19 -6.53
C GLU A 99 12.74 -0.58 -7.02
N THR A 100 11.53 -0.10 -6.70
CA THR A 100 10.28 -0.67 -7.22
C THR A 100 10.19 -0.50 -8.73
N GLN A 101 10.54 0.67 -9.26
CA GLN A 101 10.56 0.90 -10.71
C GLN A 101 11.55 -0.03 -11.41
N LYS A 102 12.80 -0.12 -10.92
CA LYS A 102 13.79 -1.05 -11.46
C LYS A 102 13.29 -2.49 -11.48
N PHE A 103 12.62 -2.93 -10.43
CA PHE A 103 12.02 -4.25 -10.39
C PHE A 103 10.97 -4.44 -11.49
N PHE A 104 10.08 -3.49 -11.71
CA PHE A 104 9.09 -3.56 -12.79
C PHE A 104 9.76 -3.64 -14.16
N GLU A 105 10.80 -2.84 -14.40
CA GLU A 105 11.57 -2.84 -15.64
C GLU A 105 12.29 -4.19 -15.87
N GLU A 106 12.92 -4.75 -14.83
CA GLU A 106 13.59 -6.06 -14.86
C GLU A 106 12.65 -7.19 -15.28
N ILE A 107 11.41 -7.18 -14.83
CA ILE A 107 10.39 -8.17 -15.19
C ILE A 107 9.55 -7.78 -16.40
N GLY A 108 9.91 -6.69 -17.10
CA GLY A 108 9.25 -6.24 -18.33
C GLY A 108 7.81 -5.79 -18.16
N ILE A 109 7.53 -5.03 -17.10
CA ILE A 109 6.23 -4.41 -16.82
C ILE A 109 6.25 -2.96 -17.33
N PRO A 110 5.16 -2.48 -17.98
CA PRO A 110 5.03 -1.07 -18.34
C PRO A 110 5.06 -0.16 -17.10
N VAL A 111 5.92 0.84 -17.13
CA VAL A 111 6.08 1.88 -16.09
C VAL A 111 6.19 3.25 -16.73
N PRO A 112 5.81 4.34 -16.04
CA PRO A 112 6.14 5.68 -16.49
C PRO A 112 7.66 5.84 -16.59
N LYS A 113 8.16 6.49 -17.66
CA LYS A 113 9.61 6.67 -17.84
C LYS A 113 10.19 7.52 -16.73
N GLU A 114 11.38 7.14 -16.26
CA GLU A 114 12.18 8.01 -15.40
C GLU A 114 12.68 9.21 -16.20
N LEU A 115 12.56 10.41 -15.62
CA LEU A 115 12.97 11.67 -16.22
C LEU A 115 14.12 12.29 -15.44
N GLY A 116 15.00 12.99 -16.18
CA GLY A 116 16.02 13.86 -15.59
C GLY A 116 15.49 15.25 -15.29
N LYS A 117 16.22 16.01 -14.46
CA LYS A 117 15.94 17.43 -14.22
C LYS A 117 15.92 18.20 -15.55
N GLY A 118 14.97 19.12 -15.70
CA GLY A 118 14.75 19.87 -16.93
C GLY A 118 13.83 19.19 -17.95
N GLN A 119 13.33 17.99 -17.67
CA GLN A 119 12.36 17.28 -18.51
C GLN A 119 10.97 17.39 -17.89
N TYR A 120 10.10 18.15 -18.52
CA TYR A 120 8.76 18.49 -17.99
C TYR A 120 7.65 18.32 -19.04
N PRO A 121 6.37 18.09 -18.67
CA PRO A 121 5.89 17.90 -17.27
C PRO A 121 6.35 16.58 -16.66
N ALA A 122 6.63 16.61 -15.36
CA ALA A 122 7.06 15.43 -14.62
C ALA A 122 6.22 15.20 -13.36
N MET A 123 5.98 13.95 -13.00
CA MET A 123 5.47 13.55 -11.70
C MET A 123 6.65 13.45 -10.73
N ALA A 124 6.72 14.37 -9.78
CA ALA A 124 7.70 14.35 -8.69
C ALA A 124 7.18 13.52 -7.52
N LYS A 125 8.01 12.60 -7.03
CA LYS A 125 7.69 11.68 -5.92
C LYS A 125 8.88 11.56 -5.00
N THR A 126 8.66 11.60 -3.68
CA THR A 126 9.70 11.17 -2.73
C THR A 126 9.95 9.66 -2.87
N LEU A 127 11.19 9.21 -2.72
CA LEU A 127 11.53 7.78 -2.84
C LEU A 127 10.81 6.93 -1.80
N SER A 128 10.58 7.46 -0.59
CA SER A 128 9.84 6.81 0.49
C SER A 128 8.50 7.48 0.75
N GLY A 129 7.61 6.79 1.46
CA GLY A 129 6.30 7.28 1.88
C GLY A 129 5.14 6.66 1.10
N ALA A 130 3.94 6.80 1.64
CA ALA A 130 2.71 6.17 1.15
C ALA A 130 1.58 7.20 0.97
N GLY A 131 0.47 6.78 0.32
CA GLY A 131 -0.75 7.56 0.23
C GLY A 131 -0.74 8.71 -0.78
N GLY A 132 0.32 8.95 -1.52
CA GLY A 132 0.40 9.92 -2.62
C GLY A 132 0.30 11.40 -2.24
N TRP A 133 0.19 11.74 -0.96
CA TRP A 133 -0.05 13.11 -0.49
C TRP A 133 1.10 14.08 -0.78
N ARG A 134 2.32 13.58 -0.98
CA ARG A 134 3.51 14.37 -1.34
C ARG A 134 3.81 14.39 -2.85
N ASN A 135 3.04 13.67 -3.66
CA ASN A 135 3.24 13.65 -5.11
C ASN A 135 2.73 14.94 -5.75
N ALA A 136 3.45 15.45 -6.76
CA ALA A 136 3.04 16.63 -7.50
C ALA A 136 3.47 16.54 -8.98
N VAL A 137 2.68 17.14 -9.87
CA VAL A 137 3.12 17.41 -11.24
C VAL A 137 3.87 18.73 -11.24
N VAL A 138 5.13 18.70 -11.68
CA VAL A 138 5.99 19.87 -11.84
C VAL A 138 6.23 20.16 -13.33
N ARG A 139 6.25 21.44 -13.69
CA ARG A 139 6.33 21.90 -15.07
C ARG A 139 7.55 22.75 -15.38
N SER A 140 8.33 23.09 -14.35
CA SER A 140 9.55 23.89 -14.46
C SER A 140 10.52 23.58 -13.33
N ASP A 141 11.76 24.07 -13.45
CA ASP A 141 12.77 23.96 -12.38
C ASP A 141 12.35 24.73 -11.12
N GLU A 142 11.57 25.82 -11.27
CA GLU A 142 11.05 26.61 -10.16
C GLU A 142 9.98 25.83 -9.39
N GLU A 143 9.05 25.19 -10.10
CA GLU A 143 8.02 24.35 -9.48
C GLU A 143 8.66 23.14 -8.78
N LEU A 144 9.66 22.53 -9.40
CA LEU A 144 10.41 21.43 -8.78
C LEU A 144 11.13 21.89 -7.51
N ALA A 145 11.76 23.06 -7.51
CA ALA A 145 12.45 23.58 -6.34
C ALA A 145 11.48 23.86 -5.19
N ALA A 146 10.33 24.49 -5.48
CA ALA A 146 9.29 24.74 -4.48
C ALA A 146 8.71 23.46 -3.90
N TRP A 147 8.44 22.45 -4.75
CA TRP A 147 7.99 21.13 -4.29
C TRP A 147 9.05 20.43 -3.43
N HIS A 148 10.33 20.50 -3.82
CA HIS A 148 11.42 19.85 -3.09
C HIS A 148 11.63 20.49 -1.69
N GLU A 149 11.43 21.81 -1.57
CA GLU A 149 11.38 22.49 -0.27
C GLU A 149 10.18 22.02 0.56
N PHE A 150 8.99 21.92 -0.04
CA PHE A 150 7.78 21.41 0.63
C PHE A 150 7.98 20.02 1.22
N VAL A 151 8.68 19.12 0.51
CA VAL A 151 9.00 17.78 1.02
C VAL A 151 10.30 17.75 1.85
N GLN A 152 10.77 18.89 2.33
CA GLN A 152 11.93 19.03 3.22
C GLN A 152 13.22 18.41 2.64
N PHE A 153 13.42 18.58 1.35
CA PHE A 153 14.60 18.10 0.60
C PHE A 153 14.82 16.58 0.66
N GLU A 154 13.76 15.81 0.88
CA GLU A 154 13.85 14.35 0.81
C GLU A 154 14.33 13.86 -0.56
N PRO A 155 15.02 12.73 -0.62
CA PRO A 155 15.37 12.07 -1.88
C PRO A 155 14.13 11.81 -2.73
N TYR A 156 14.21 12.07 -4.03
CA TYR A 156 13.08 11.99 -4.95
C TYR A 156 13.45 11.40 -6.30
N MET A 157 12.42 11.03 -7.06
CA MET A 157 12.49 10.68 -8.46
C MET A 157 11.52 11.53 -9.27
N LEU A 158 11.82 11.67 -10.56
CA LEU A 158 10.93 12.27 -11.55
C LEU A 158 10.50 11.20 -12.53
N GLN A 159 9.22 11.12 -12.81
CA GLN A 159 8.66 10.25 -13.84
C GLN A 159 7.87 11.08 -14.85
N GLU A 160 7.72 10.57 -16.08
CA GLU A 160 6.77 11.17 -17.01
C GLU A 160 5.39 11.25 -16.37
N PHE A 161 4.71 12.36 -16.60
CA PHE A 161 3.33 12.49 -16.15
C PHE A 161 2.41 11.75 -17.11
N VAL A 162 1.96 10.57 -16.70
CA VAL A 162 0.97 9.78 -17.44
C VAL A 162 -0.43 10.24 -17.02
N GLU A 163 -1.15 10.86 -17.94
CA GLU A 163 -2.55 11.21 -17.74
C GLU A 163 -3.42 9.97 -17.90
N GLY A 164 -4.16 9.60 -16.85
CA GLY A 164 -4.96 8.38 -16.84
C GLY A 164 -5.78 8.19 -15.56
N THR A 165 -6.44 7.05 -15.46
CA THR A 165 -7.26 6.67 -14.32
C THR A 165 -6.40 6.00 -13.26
N PRO A 166 -6.32 6.51 -12.02
CA PRO A 166 -5.64 5.83 -10.92
C PRO A 166 -6.42 4.58 -10.53
N ALA A 167 -5.71 3.47 -10.39
CA ALA A 167 -6.31 2.17 -10.11
C ALA A 167 -5.39 1.30 -9.25
N SER A 168 -5.92 0.24 -8.70
CA SER A 168 -5.12 -0.77 -7.99
C SER A 168 -5.68 -2.17 -8.16
N VAL A 169 -4.86 -3.17 -7.87
CA VAL A 169 -5.28 -4.57 -7.80
C VAL A 169 -4.95 -5.10 -6.41
N CYS A 170 -5.93 -5.72 -5.78
CA CYS A 170 -5.71 -6.54 -4.59
C CYS A 170 -5.31 -7.94 -5.04
N CYS A 171 -4.14 -8.41 -4.64
CA CYS A 171 -3.62 -9.74 -4.95
C CYS A 171 -3.41 -10.58 -3.70
N LEU A 172 -3.50 -11.90 -3.86
CA LEU A 172 -3.03 -12.88 -2.90
C LEU A 172 -1.83 -13.62 -3.49
N ALA A 173 -0.69 -13.58 -2.80
CA ALA A 173 0.57 -14.14 -3.25
C ALA A 173 1.12 -15.20 -2.30
N THR A 174 1.90 -16.15 -2.84
CA THR A 174 2.52 -17.25 -2.08
C THR A 174 4.05 -17.29 -2.19
N GLY A 175 4.67 -16.19 -2.66
CA GLY A 175 6.12 -16.12 -2.89
C GLY A 175 6.60 -16.71 -4.23
N GLY A 176 5.69 -17.05 -5.15
CA GLY A 176 6.03 -17.58 -6.48
C GLY A 176 4.80 -17.82 -7.36
N LYS A 177 3.60 -17.69 -6.76
CA LYS A 177 2.32 -17.70 -7.47
C LYS A 177 1.43 -16.62 -6.87
N ALA A 178 0.57 -16.05 -7.69
CA ALA A 178 -0.38 -15.05 -7.22
C ALA A 178 -1.70 -15.14 -7.98
N VAL A 179 -2.74 -14.57 -7.40
CA VAL A 179 -4.04 -14.38 -8.02
C VAL A 179 -4.54 -12.95 -7.71
N ALA A 180 -5.06 -12.29 -8.73
CA ALA A 180 -5.78 -11.03 -8.56
C ALA A 180 -7.16 -11.31 -7.96
N LEU A 181 -7.43 -10.81 -6.77
CA LEU A 181 -8.72 -10.96 -6.11
C LEU A 181 -9.74 -9.99 -6.66
N CYS A 182 -9.36 -8.73 -6.82
CA CYS A 182 -10.22 -7.69 -7.33
C CYS A 182 -9.43 -6.49 -7.86
N THR A 183 -10.03 -5.79 -8.83
CA THR A 183 -9.51 -4.51 -9.36
C THR A 183 -10.27 -3.35 -8.75
N ASN A 184 -9.59 -2.23 -8.49
CA ASN A 184 -10.18 -1.05 -7.91
C ASN A 184 -9.82 0.20 -8.73
N MET A 185 -10.76 1.09 -8.91
CA MET A 185 -10.48 2.47 -9.32
C MET A 185 -10.24 3.29 -8.05
N GLN A 186 -9.14 4.03 -7.99
CA GLN A 186 -8.83 4.87 -6.84
C GLN A 186 -9.50 6.23 -7.01
N ILE A 187 -10.03 6.76 -5.91
CA ILE A 187 -10.55 8.11 -5.80
C ILE A 187 -9.47 8.93 -5.11
N LEU A 188 -8.92 9.90 -5.83
CA LEU A 188 -7.93 10.81 -5.28
C LEU A 188 -8.61 12.05 -4.70
N ARG A 189 -7.97 12.67 -3.71
CA ARG A 189 -8.53 13.81 -3.00
C ARG A 189 -8.81 15.02 -3.91
N GLY A 190 -7.92 15.26 -4.90
CA GLY A 190 -8.01 16.43 -5.77
C GLY A 190 -7.75 17.75 -5.06
N GLY A 191 -7.84 18.87 -5.81
CA GLY A 191 -7.63 20.21 -5.29
C GLY A 191 -6.17 20.65 -5.24
N ASP A 192 -5.94 21.85 -4.70
CA ASP A 192 -4.62 22.51 -4.72
C ASP A 192 -3.64 21.88 -3.72
N PHE A 193 -4.16 21.26 -2.65
CA PHE A 193 -3.36 20.62 -1.61
C PHE A 193 -3.48 19.10 -1.68
N CYS A 194 -2.35 18.40 -1.86
CA CYS A 194 -2.26 16.94 -1.92
C CYS A 194 -3.19 16.31 -2.98
N PRO A 195 -3.12 16.74 -4.24
CA PRO A 195 -4.09 16.35 -5.28
C PRO A 195 -4.11 14.85 -5.57
N TYR A 196 -3.01 14.16 -5.27
CA TYR A 196 -2.84 12.73 -5.49
C TYR A 196 -3.04 11.87 -4.23
N ALA A 197 -3.45 12.49 -3.10
CA ALA A 197 -3.74 11.75 -1.88
C ALA A 197 -4.94 10.81 -2.06
N PHE A 198 -4.80 9.57 -1.62
CA PHE A 198 -5.87 8.59 -1.66
C PHE A 198 -7.04 9.03 -0.77
N SER A 199 -8.26 8.94 -1.29
CA SER A 199 -9.49 9.33 -0.61
C SER A 199 -10.53 8.21 -0.55
N GLY A 200 -10.41 7.20 -1.39
CA GLY A 200 -11.33 6.07 -1.44
C GLY A 200 -11.17 5.23 -2.70
N SER A 201 -12.04 4.24 -2.87
CA SER A 201 -12.01 3.37 -4.04
C SER A 201 -13.41 2.96 -4.49
N MET A 202 -13.53 2.62 -5.78
CA MET A 202 -14.67 1.95 -6.38
C MET A 202 -14.24 0.55 -6.82
N THR A 203 -14.96 -0.47 -6.40
CA THR A 203 -14.66 -1.87 -6.66
C THR A 203 -15.89 -2.56 -7.28
N PRO A 204 -15.76 -3.32 -8.40
CA PRO A 204 -14.56 -3.45 -9.23
C PRO A 204 -14.26 -2.20 -10.06
N CYS A 205 -13.04 -2.13 -10.63
CA CYS A 205 -12.64 -1.06 -11.53
C CYS A 205 -13.41 -1.15 -12.86
N PRO A 206 -14.16 -0.09 -13.27
CA PRO A 206 -14.98 -0.14 -14.50
C PRO A 206 -14.17 0.15 -15.78
N HIS A 207 -12.86 0.35 -15.68
CA HIS A 207 -12.02 0.73 -16.82
C HIS A 207 -11.81 -0.42 -17.79
N PRO A 208 -11.79 -0.19 -19.13
CA PRO A 208 -11.56 -1.25 -20.14
C PRO A 208 -10.26 -2.03 -19.94
N MET A 209 -9.22 -1.39 -19.41
CA MET A 209 -7.92 -2.02 -19.13
C MET A 209 -7.89 -2.83 -17.81
N ALA A 210 -8.99 -2.96 -17.08
CA ALA A 210 -9.02 -3.63 -15.77
C ALA A 210 -8.53 -5.09 -15.83
N SER A 211 -8.93 -5.85 -16.86
CA SER A 211 -8.47 -7.24 -17.05
C SER A 211 -6.96 -7.31 -17.31
N ARG A 212 -6.47 -6.41 -18.17
CA ARG A 212 -5.02 -6.33 -18.46
C ARG A 212 -4.21 -5.95 -17.24
N MET A 213 -4.72 -4.98 -16.46
CA MET A 213 -4.12 -4.59 -15.17
C MET A 213 -4.04 -5.78 -14.21
N ALA A 214 -5.09 -6.60 -14.12
CA ALA A 214 -5.10 -7.79 -13.26
C ALA A 214 -4.03 -8.82 -13.67
N GLU A 215 -3.89 -9.10 -14.98
CA GLU A 215 -2.83 -9.99 -15.49
C GLU A 215 -1.42 -9.49 -15.16
N ILE A 216 -1.18 -8.18 -15.33
CA ILE A 216 0.08 -7.55 -14.98
C ILE A 216 0.34 -7.66 -13.47
N ALA A 217 -0.69 -7.40 -12.64
CA ALA A 217 -0.58 -7.47 -11.19
C ALA A 217 -0.28 -8.90 -10.71
N GLU A 218 -0.88 -9.94 -11.30
CA GLU A 218 -0.55 -11.34 -10.98
C GLU A 218 0.91 -11.67 -11.27
N LYS A 219 1.45 -11.21 -12.40
CA LYS A 219 2.86 -11.37 -12.74
C LYS A 219 3.77 -10.67 -11.72
N ILE A 220 3.47 -9.39 -11.42
CA ILE A 220 4.22 -8.62 -10.41
C ILE A 220 4.20 -9.34 -9.06
N ALA A 221 3.02 -9.72 -8.58
CA ALA A 221 2.86 -10.37 -7.28
C ALA A 221 3.59 -11.72 -7.21
N ALA A 222 3.55 -12.52 -8.27
CA ALA A 222 4.27 -13.79 -8.36
C ALA A 222 5.80 -13.64 -8.31
N GLU A 223 6.35 -12.61 -9.00
CA GLU A 223 7.79 -12.36 -9.08
C GLU A 223 8.34 -11.56 -7.88
N SER A 224 7.46 -10.92 -7.09
CA SER A 224 7.86 -10.03 -5.98
C SER A 224 8.48 -10.76 -4.78
N GLY A 225 8.24 -12.05 -4.63
CA GLY A 225 8.58 -12.79 -3.41
C GLY A 225 7.71 -12.48 -2.20
N CYS A 226 6.69 -11.62 -2.35
CA CYS A 226 5.73 -11.30 -1.29
C CYS A 226 4.81 -12.47 -0.99
N VAL A 227 4.26 -12.50 0.23
CA VAL A 227 3.36 -13.55 0.71
C VAL A 227 2.13 -12.91 1.38
N GLY A 228 0.96 -13.48 1.12
CA GLY A 228 -0.31 -12.97 1.68
C GLY A 228 -0.96 -11.91 0.81
N CYS A 229 -1.82 -11.09 1.41
CA CYS A 229 -2.50 -10.02 0.72
C CYS A 229 -1.52 -8.88 0.43
N MET A 230 -1.57 -8.38 -0.80
CA MET A 230 -0.76 -7.25 -1.24
C MET A 230 -1.51 -6.42 -2.27
N GLY A 231 -1.08 -5.20 -2.47
CA GLY A 231 -1.66 -4.32 -3.47
C GLY A 231 -0.64 -3.81 -4.47
N ILE A 232 -1.09 -3.58 -5.70
CA ILE A 232 -0.28 -2.98 -6.75
C ILE A 232 -1.07 -1.82 -7.34
N ASP A 233 -0.44 -0.65 -7.39
CA ASP A 233 -1.06 0.57 -7.87
C ASP A 233 -0.67 0.85 -9.32
N PHE A 234 -1.63 1.40 -10.09
CA PHE A 234 -1.51 1.64 -11.52
C PHE A 234 -2.05 3.01 -11.92
N VAL A 235 -1.61 3.47 -13.10
CA VAL A 235 -2.29 4.48 -13.88
C VAL A 235 -2.74 3.82 -15.19
N LEU A 236 -4.04 3.89 -15.50
CA LEU A 236 -4.64 3.28 -16.68
C LEU A 236 -4.89 4.36 -17.74
N THR A 237 -4.34 4.15 -18.93
CA THR A 237 -4.68 4.90 -20.14
C THR A 237 -5.63 4.09 -21.02
N ASP A 238 -6.06 4.62 -22.15
CA ASP A 238 -6.90 3.88 -23.11
C ASP A 238 -6.17 2.66 -23.70
N SER A 239 -4.84 2.61 -23.66
CA SER A 239 -4.03 1.60 -24.35
C SER A 239 -3.05 0.83 -23.46
N GLU A 240 -2.77 1.28 -22.26
CA GLU A 240 -1.77 0.64 -21.39
C GLU A 240 -2.10 0.82 -19.90
N ALA A 241 -1.64 -0.15 -19.11
CA ALA A 241 -1.69 -0.12 -17.65
C ALA A 241 -0.26 0.01 -17.10
N TYR A 242 0.08 1.19 -16.58
CA TYR A 242 1.39 1.49 -16.02
C TYR A 242 1.42 1.17 -14.53
N ALA A 243 2.28 0.25 -14.10
CA ALA A 243 2.50 -0.02 -12.67
C ALA A 243 3.32 1.10 -12.02
N ILE A 244 2.94 1.52 -10.83
CA ILE A 244 3.58 2.66 -10.15
C ILE A 244 4.03 2.39 -8.71
N GLU A 245 3.45 1.40 -8.01
CA GLU A 245 3.80 1.08 -6.62
C GLU A 245 3.41 -0.35 -6.25
N ILE A 246 4.18 -0.97 -5.35
CA ILE A 246 3.83 -2.22 -4.66
C ILE A 246 3.61 -1.92 -3.19
N ASN A 247 2.47 -2.36 -2.66
CA ASN A 247 2.16 -2.34 -1.25
C ASN A 247 2.21 -3.79 -0.72
N PRO A 248 3.31 -4.24 -0.07
CA PRO A 248 3.50 -5.65 0.33
C PRO A 248 2.71 -6.02 1.60
N ARG A 249 1.46 -5.57 1.68
CA ARG A 249 0.55 -5.67 2.82
C ARG A 249 -0.90 -5.52 2.40
N PHE A 250 -1.81 -5.74 3.34
CA PHE A 250 -3.22 -5.37 3.13
C PHE A 250 -3.36 -3.89 2.77
N GLN A 251 -4.19 -3.62 1.76
CA GLN A 251 -4.52 -2.26 1.35
C GLN A 251 -5.79 -1.76 2.05
N GLY A 252 -5.98 -0.45 2.12
CA GLY A 252 -7.20 0.18 2.62
C GLY A 252 -8.47 -0.13 1.80
N THR A 253 -8.31 -0.75 0.63
CA THR A 253 -9.41 -1.22 -0.23
C THR A 253 -10.00 -2.57 0.22
N LEU A 254 -9.47 -3.23 1.26
CA LEU A 254 -9.89 -4.58 1.67
C LEU A 254 -11.41 -4.68 1.90
N GLU A 255 -12.01 -3.72 2.57
CA GLU A 255 -13.45 -3.73 2.89
C GLU A 255 -14.32 -3.69 1.62
N THR A 256 -13.92 -2.88 0.62
CA THR A 256 -14.63 -2.82 -0.67
C THR A 256 -14.43 -4.09 -1.48
N VAL A 257 -13.23 -4.69 -1.42
CA VAL A 257 -12.93 -5.97 -2.07
C VAL A 257 -13.76 -7.09 -1.46
N GLU A 258 -13.79 -7.23 -0.12
CA GLU A 258 -14.62 -8.23 0.56
C GLU A 258 -16.10 -8.05 0.24
N SER A 259 -16.58 -6.80 0.23
CA SER A 259 -17.98 -6.48 -0.10
C SER A 259 -18.35 -6.85 -1.54
N ALA A 260 -17.39 -6.76 -2.48
CA ALA A 260 -17.61 -7.11 -3.89
C ALA A 260 -17.54 -8.62 -4.16
N LEU A 261 -16.79 -9.36 -3.33
CA LEU A 261 -16.62 -10.82 -3.49
C LEU A 261 -17.71 -11.63 -2.75
N GLY A 262 -18.40 -11.06 -1.77
CA GLY A 262 -19.46 -11.69 -0.97
C GLY A 262 -18.93 -12.22 0.34
#